data_3409a3340a362b3c3f9d12457424c90c
#
_entry.id   3409a3340a362b3c3f9d12457424c90c
#
_cell.length_a   1.000
_cell.length_b   1.000
_cell.length_c   1.000
_cell.angle_alpha   90.00
_cell.angle_beta   90.00
_cell.angle_gamma   90.00
#
_symmetry.space_group_name_H-M   'P 1'
#
loop_
_entity.id
_entity.type
_entity.pdbx_description
1 polymer ?
#
loop_
_entity_poly.entity_id
_entity_poly.type
_entity_poly.pdbx_seq_one_letter_code
_entity_poly.pdbx_strand_id
1 'polypeptide(L)'
;MKEGWHDDNYLQLFDSSEISSVTESYRLDKYLPGFSVVGLLSWDDLIVRDNKGSLFSVPTVPLGPEHLKRLTFQLPTSPLISDLRFIGKVKWYIKPILFGGNPTAADNISWVDSAQHCQLVVWWNDQYHSQKA
;
A
#
# COMPACT_ATOMS: atom_id res chain seq x y z
N MET A 1 0.19 8.50 -12.00
CA MET A 1 1.07 7.92 -10.96
C MET A 1 2.53 8.17 -11.33
N LYS A 2 3.34 8.50 -10.36
CA LYS A 2 4.80 8.53 -10.52
C LYS A 2 5.43 7.51 -9.58
N GLU A 3 6.52 6.88 -9.99
CA GLU A 3 7.17 5.86 -9.19
C GLU A 3 8.68 5.88 -9.34
N GLY A 4 9.38 5.41 -8.33
CA GLY A 4 10.83 5.31 -8.33
C GLY A 4 11.42 5.26 -6.92
N TRP A 5 12.73 5.19 -6.87
CA TRP A 5 13.47 5.12 -5.63
C TRP A 5 13.55 6.48 -4.94
N HIS A 6 13.32 6.46 -3.64
CA HIS A 6 13.60 7.55 -2.70
C HIS A 6 14.36 6.92 -1.54
N ASP A 7 15.67 7.13 -1.52
CA ASP A 7 16.61 6.42 -0.64
C ASP A 7 16.42 4.91 -0.77
N ASP A 8 16.14 4.20 0.30
CA ASP A 8 15.99 2.75 0.30
C ASP A 8 14.55 2.30 0.02
N ASN A 9 13.63 3.25 -0.22
CA ASN A 9 12.22 2.94 -0.44
C ASN A 9 11.82 3.15 -1.89
N TYR A 10 11.11 2.20 -2.46
CA TYR A 10 10.47 2.36 -3.76
C TYR A 10 9.09 2.94 -3.55
N LEU A 11 8.85 4.12 -4.11
CA LEU A 11 7.58 4.83 -3.95
C LEU A 11 6.75 4.73 -5.22
N GLN A 12 5.46 4.50 -5.05
CA GLN A 12 4.45 4.66 -6.10
C GLN A 12 3.46 5.68 -5.59
N LEU A 13 3.45 6.88 -6.19
CA LEU A 13 2.65 8.00 -5.71
C LEU A 13 1.53 8.29 -6.71
N PHE A 14 0.31 8.42 -6.20
CA PHE A 14 -0.87 8.66 -7.03
C PHE A 14 -1.09 10.16 -7.25
N ASP A 15 -1.55 10.51 -8.45
CA ASP A 15 -1.93 11.88 -8.77
C ASP A 15 -3.22 12.26 -8.02
N SER A 16 -3.45 13.56 -7.84
CA SER A 16 -4.66 14.03 -7.17
C SER A 16 -5.93 13.54 -7.85
N SER A 17 -5.90 13.33 -9.17
CA SER A 17 -7.03 12.79 -9.93
C SER A 17 -7.28 11.30 -9.68
N GLU A 18 -6.28 10.56 -9.18
CA GLU A 18 -6.37 9.13 -8.94
C GLU A 18 -6.77 8.78 -7.51
N ILE A 19 -6.50 9.66 -6.55
CA ILE A 19 -6.58 9.36 -5.10
C ILE A 19 -7.96 8.86 -4.70
N SER A 20 -9.01 9.49 -5.18
CA SER A 20 -10.38 9.11 -4.80
C SER A 20 -10.71 7.68 -5.23
N SER A 21 -10.43 7.33 -6.49
CA SER A 21 -10.75 6.00 -7.01
C SER A 21 -9.86 4.92 -6.42
N VAL A 22 -8.58 5.22 -6.15
CA VAL A 22 -7.67 4.27 -5.51
C VAL A 22 -8.08 4.01 -4.07
N THR A 23 -8.46 5.07 -3.34
CA THR A 23 -8.95 4.95 -1.96
C THR A 23 -10.18 4.04 -1.90
N GLU A 24 -11.10 4.20 -2.84
CA GLU A 24 -12.29 3.36 -2.96
C GLU A 24 -11.91 1.92 -3.29
N SER A 25 -10.97 1.71 -4.19
CA SER A 25 -10.54 0.37 -4.61
C SER A 25 -9.92 -0.43 -3.46
N TYR A 26 -9.25 0.22 -2.53
CA TYR A 26 -8.70 -0.42 -1.34
C TYR A 26 -9.71 -0.53 -0.19
N ARG A 27 -10.94 -0.04 -0.37
CA ARG A 27 -12.02 -0.08 0.62
C ARG A 27 -11.61 0.56 1.95
N LEU A 28 -10.99 1.72 1.88
CA LEU A 28 -10.65 2.46 3.08
C LEU A 28 -11.88 2.94 3.85
N ASP A 29 -13.01 3.11 3.17
CA ASP A 29 -14.31 3.36 3.82
C ASP A 29 -14.64 2.30 4.87
N LYS A 30 -14.20 1.06 4.65
CA LYS A 30 -14.47 -0.07 5.53
C LYS A 30 -13.39 -0.27 6.60
N TYR A 31 -12.10 -0.14 6.22
CA TYR A 31 -11.01 -0.53 7.11
C TYR A 31 -10.30 0.65 7.76
N LEU A 32 -10.34 1.81 7.14
CA LEU A 32 -9.63 3.00 7.64
C LEU A 32 -10.39 4.26 7.21
N PRO A 33 -11.64 4.44 7.71
CA PRO A 33 -12.46 5.58 7.31
C PRO A 33 -11.80 6.90 7.70
N GLY A 34 -11.96 7.91 6.83
CA GLY A 34 -11.38 9.23 7.04
C GLY A 34 -9.98 9.40 6.45
N PHE A 35 -9.42 8.36 5.84
CA PHE A 35 -8.11 8.41 5.21
C PHE A 35 -8.20 8.21 3.71
N SER A 36 -7.24 8.78 2.98
CA SER A 36 -7.09 8.60 1.54
C SER A 36 -5.75 7.96 1.22
N VAL A 37 -5.74 7.05 0.25
CA VAL A 37 -4.49 6.43 -0.23
C VAL A 37 -3.81 7.40 -1.17
N VAL A 38 -2.58 7.79 -0.84
CA VAL A 38 -1.78 8.69 -1.69
C VAL A 38 -0.60 7.98 -2.35
N GLY A 39 -0.27 6.78 -1.91
CA GLY A 39 0.81 6.01 -2.52
C GLY A 39 1.07 4.67 -1.87
N LEU A 40 2.08 3.98 -2.37
CA LEU A 40 2.63 2.76 -1.81
C LEU A 40 4.08 3.00 -1.40
N LEU A 41 4.46 2.45 -0.25
CA LEU A 41 5.81 2.53 0.30
C LEU A 41 6.43 1.13 0.25
N SER A 42 7.40 0.94 -0.63
CA SER A 42 8.06 -0.35 -0.86
C SER A 42 7.07 -1.51 -0.99
N TRP A 43 5.93 -1.23 -1.62
CA TRP A 43 4.83 -2.16 -1.94
C TRP A 43 4.07 -2.75 -0.74
N ASP A 44 4.73 -2.93 0.41
CA ASP A 44 4.13 -3.61 1.57
C ASP A 44 3.23 -2.71 2.39
N ASP A 45 3.42 -1.39 2.30
CA ASP A 45 2.65 -0.41 3.05
C ASP A 45 1.92 0.54 2.12
N LEU A 46 0.76 1.02 2.56
CA LEU A 46 0.10 2.16 1.95
C LEU A 46 0.61 3.44 2.61
N ILE A 47 0.74 4.49 1.81
CA ILE A 47 0.89 5.85 2.34
C ILE A 47 -0.50 6.47 2.32
N VAL A 48 -0.98 6.90 3.49
CA VAL A 48 -2.33 7.44 3.63
C VAL A 48 -2.27 8.84 4.24
N ARG A 49 -3.29 9.64 3.94
CA ARG A 49 -3.44 11.01 4.43
C ARG A 49 -4.77 11.14 5.14
N ASP A 50 -4.75 11.75 6.33
CA ASP A 50 -5.98 12.05 7.06
C ASP A 50 -6.64 13.35 6.53
N ASN A 51 -7.77 13.73 7.11
CA ASN A 51 -8.51 14.92 6.69
C ASN A 51 -7.84 16.24 7.07
N LYS A 52 -6.76 16.18 7.85
CA LYS A 52 -5.95 17.36 8.22
C LYS A 52 -4.69 17.49 7.38
N GLY A 53 -4.46 16.55 6.46
CA GLY A 53 -3.30 16.54 5.59
C GLY A 53 -2.07 15.84 6.18
N SER A 54 -2.18 15.22 7.34
CA SER A 54 -1.08 14.46 7.94
C SER A 54 -0.90 13.13 7.22
N LEU A 55 0.36 12.72 7.04
CA LEU A 55 0.73 11.51 6.30
C LEU A 55 1.17 10.40 7.26
N PHE A 56 0.73 9.19 6.93
CA PHE A 56 1.03 7.99 7.70
C PHE A 56 1.35 6.84 6.74
N SER A 57 2.06 5.85 7.25
CA SER A 57 2.16 4.55 6.60
C SER A 57 1.33 3.53 7.38
N VAL A 58 0.80 2.55 6.67
CA VAL A 58 0.03 1.47 7.26
C VAL A 58 0.24 0.21 6.42
N PRO A 59 0.39 -0.98 7.05
CA PRO A 59 0.51 -2.22 6.26
C PRO A 59 -0.70 -2.43 5.38
N THR A 60 -0.49 -3.02 4.21
CA THR A 60 -1.60 -3.38 3.33
C THR A 60 -2.50 -4.44 3.97
N VAL A 61 -1.91 -5.35 4.73
CA VAL A 61 -2.64 -6.37 5.53
C VAL A 61 -1.90 -6.52 6.86
N PRO A 62 -2.52 -6.19 8.01
CA PRO A 62 -3.89 -5.73 8.18
C PRO A 62 -4.03 -4.22 8.06
N LEU A 63 -5.09 -3.76 7.44
CA LEU A 63 -5.46 -2.35 7.46
C LEU A 63 -6.26 -2.06 8.73
N GLY A 64 -5.92 -0.97 9.41
CA GLY A 64 -6.63 -0.54 10.60
C GLY A 64 -5.93 0.61 11.28
N PRO A 65 -6.65 1.44 12.06
CA PRO A 65 -6.07 2.62 12.71
C PRO A 65 -4.99 2.28 13.75
N GLU A 66 -5.04 1.10 14.33
CA GLU A 66 -4.07 0.64 15.32
C GLU A 66 -2.67 0.40 14.72
N HIS A 67 -2.57 0.32 13.39
CA HIS A 67 -1.31 0.06 12.68
C HIS A 67 -0.73 1.29 11.99
N LEU A 68 -1.36 2.45 12.17
CA LEU A 68 -0.87 3.70 11.58
C LEU A 68 0.44 4.13 12.23
N LYS A 69 1.39 4.53 11.40
CA LYS A 69 2.66 5.13 11.83
C LYS A 69 2.85 6.44 11.08
N ARG A 70 3.32 7.47 11.77
CA ARG A 70 3.64 8.73 11.08
C ARG A 70 4.71 8.48 10.04
N LEU A 71 4.52 9.08 8.85
CA LEU A 71 5.54 9.03 7.82
C LEU A 71 6.76 9.83 8.30
N THR A 72 7.95 9.23 8.17
CA THR A 72 9.19 9.79 8.73
C THR A 72 9.93 10.72 7.77
N PHE A 73 9.41 10.91 6.56
CA PHE A 73 10.00 11.77 5.55
C PHE A 73 8.90 12.52 4.79
N GLN A 74 9.28 13.58 4.10
CA GLN A 74 8.35 14.32 3.23
C GLN A 74 8.30 13.64 1.86
N LEU A 75 7.10 13.59 1.27
CA LEU A 75 6.98 13.05 -0.08
C LEU A 75 7.76 13.92 -1.06
N PRO A 76 8.60 13.32 -1.92
CA PRO A 76 9.39 14.09 -2.87
C PRO A 76 8.52 14.80 -3.89
N THR A 77 8.85 16.06 -4.19
CA THR A 77 8.19 16.85 -5.22
C THR A 77 8.90 16.76 -6.56
N SER A 78 10.17 16.37 -6.56
CA SER A 78 10.94 16.16 -7.78
C SER A 78 10.60 14.81 -8.42
N PRO A 79 10.86 14.65 -9.74
CA PRO A 79 10.65 13.36 -10.39
C PRO A 79 11.44 12.24 -9.71
N LEU A 80 10.82 11.08 -9.57
CA LEU A 80 11.47 9.88 -9.05
C LEU A 80 12.20 9.15 -10.17
N ILE A 81 13.28 8.43 -9.82
CA ILE A 81 14.02 7.60 -10.77
C ILE A 81 13.39 6.22 -10.78
N SER A 82 12.66 5.92 -11.85
CA SER A 82 11.99 4.64 -12.00
C SER A 82 13.00 3.52 -12.20
N ASP A 83 12.63 2.34 -11.71
CA ASP A 83 13.40 1.11 -11.94
C ASP A 83 12.63 0.24 -12.91
N LEU A 84 13.23 -0.04 -14.08
CA LEU A 84 12.57 -0.81 -15.15
C LEU A 84 12.10 -2.19 -14.70
N ARG A 85 12.72 -2.75 -13.69
CA ARG A 85 12.32 -4.06 -13.15
C ARG A 85 10.95 -4.01 -12.49
N PHE A 86 10.52 -2.82 -11.99
CA PHE A 86 9.36 -2.69 -11.12
C PHE A 86 8.23 -1.83 -11.70
N ILE A 87 8.46 -1.17 -12.84
CA ILE A 87 7.47 -0.23 -13.39
C ILE A 87 6.12 -0.93 -13.59
N GLY A 88 5.08 -0.34 -13.01
CA GLY A 88 3.70 -0.83 -13.14
C GLY A 88 3.41 -2.11 -12.38
N LYS A 89 4.33 -2.56 -11.53
CA LYS A 89 4.20 -3.80 -10.77
C LYS A 89 4.18 -3.53 -9.28
N VAL A 90 3.45 -4.36 -8.55
CA VAL A 90 3.40 -4.31 -7.08
C VAL A 90 3.82 -5.67 -6.55
N LYS A 91 4.78 -5.66 -5.63
CA LYS A 91 5.20 -6.89 -4.94
C LYS A 91 4.07 -7.38 -4.04
N TRP A 92 3.82 -8.68 -4.08
CA TRP A 92 2.80 -9.30 -3.27
C TRP A 92 3.29 -10.61 -2.67
N TYR A 93 3.02 -10.82 -1.38
CA TYR A 93 3.23 -12.13 -0.76
C TYR A 93 2.02 -13.00 -1.03
N ILE A 94 2.20 -14.12 -1.71
CA ILE A 94 1.11 -15.04 -2.07
C ILE A 94 0.36 -15.46 -0.80
N LYS A 95 1.11 -15.79 0.26
CA LYS A 95 0.56 -15.93 1.60
C LYS A 95 1.10 -14.77 2.45
N PRO A 96 0.23 -13.84 2.90
CA PRO A 96 0.69 -12.71 3.69
C PRO A 96 1.42 -13.13 4.95
N ILE A 97 2.39 -12.33 5.37
CA ILE A 97 3.20 -12.59 6.56
C ILE A 97 2.32 -12.78 7.79
N LEU A 98 1.26 -12.00 7.91
CA LEU A 98 0.28 -12.09 8.99
C LEU A 98 -0.36 -13.48 9.10
N PHE A 99 -0.49 -14.19 7.97
CA PHE A 99 -1.06 -15.54 7.89
C PHE A 99 0.03 -16.62 7.86
N GLY A 100 1.26 -16.28 8.22
CA GLY A 100 2.35 -17.25 8.32
C GLY A 100 3.20 -17.38 7.07
N GLY A 101 3.03 -16.48 6.09
CA GLY A 101 3.85 -16.48 4.90
C GLY A 101 5.30 -16.09 5.19
N ASN A 102 6.25 -16.71 4.46
CA ASN A 102 7.66 -16.42 4.62
C ASN A 102 8.05 -15.24 3.72
N PRO A 103 8.51 -14.09 4.29
CA PRO A 103 8.85 -12.91 3.50
C PRO A 103 10.11 -13.09 2.66
N THR A 104 10.95 -14.09 2.94
CA THR A 104 12.20 -14.31 2.22
C THR A 104 12.13 -15.45 1.19
N ALA A 105 11.02 -16.20 1.17
CA ALA A 105 10.86 -17.30 0.24
C ALA A 105 10.47 -16.76 -1.14
N ALA A 106 11.27 -17.03 -2.16
CA ALA A 106 11.03 -16.56 -3.52
C ALA A 106 9.70 -17.09 -4.08
N ASP A 107 9.29 -18.29 -3.69
CA ASP A 107 8.03 -18.88 -4.12
C ASP A 107 6.80 -18.27 -3.44
N ASN A 108 7.00 -17.43 -2.42
CA ASN A 108 5.93 -16.67 -1.77
C ASN A 108 5.80 -15.24 -2.30
N ILE A 109 6.60 -14.84 -3.26
CA ILE A 109 6.58 -13.48 -3.83
C ILE A 109 6.07 -13.55 -5.25
N SER A 110 5.11 -12.67 -5.55
CA SER A 110 4.57 -12.47 -6.90
C SER A 110 4.54 -10.98 -7.22
N TRP A 111 4.58 -10.65 -8.50
CA TRP A 111 4.47 -9.27 -8.96
C TRP A 111 3.15 -9.15 -9.72
N VAL A 112 2.28 -8.29 -9.21
CA VAL A 112 0.92 -8.12 -9.71
C VAL A 112 0.72 -6.70 -10.23
N ASP A 113 -0.34 -6.47 -11.00
CA ASP A 113 -0.72 -5.11 -11.38
C ASP A 113 -1.52 -4.43 -10.26
N SER A 114 -1.79 -3.13 -10.41
CA SER A 114 -2.48 -2.34 -9.40
C SER A 114 -3.89 -2.85 -9.12
N ALA A 115 -4.63 -3.28 -10.16
CA ALA A 115 -5.99 -3.77 -9.98
C ALA A 115 -6.01 -5.08 -9.20
N GLN A 116 -5.10 -5.99 -9.51
CA GLN A 116 -4.96 -7.25 -8.77
C GLN A 116 -4.54 -6.99 -7.32
N HIS A 117 -3.64 -6.03 -7.11
CA HIS A 117 -3.16 -5.68 -5.77
C HIS A 117 -4.32 -5.21 -4.89
N CYS A 118 -5.16 -4.31 -5.39
CA CYS A 118 -6.33 -3.84 -4.65
C CYS A 118 -7.27 -5.00 -4.28
N GLN A 119 -7.54 -5.89 -5.20
CA GLN A 119 -8.42 -7.04 -4.97
C GLN A 119 -7.85 -7.97 -3.90
N LEU A 120 -6.56 -8.24 -3.95
CA LEU A 120 -5.88 -9.12 -2.98
C LEU A 120 -5.87 -8.48 -1.59
N VAL A 121 -5.57 -7.19 -1.50
CA VAL A 121 -5.58 -6.47 -0.23
C VAL A 121 -6.97 -6.52 0.41
N VAL A 122 -8.02 -6.27 -0.35
CA VAL A 122 -9.39 -6.31 0.17
C VAL A 122 -9.75 -7.72 0.62
N TRP A 123 -9.44 -8.73 -0.18
CA TRP A 123 -9.77 -10.12 0.16
C TRP A 123 -9.10 -10.56 1.48
N TRP A 124 -7.81 -10.30 1.61
CA TRP A 124 -7.07 -10.70 2.82
C TRP A 124 -7.48 -9.90 4.05
N ASN A 125 -7.83 -8.62 3.89
CA ASN A 125 -8.37 -7.84 5.00
C ASN A 125 -9.74 -8.34 5.43
N ASP A 126 -10.59 -8.76 4.49
CA ASP A 126 -11.87 -9.39 4.83
C ASP A 126 -11.64 -10.68 5.64
N GLN A 127 -10.67 -11.50 5.27
CA GLN A 127 -10.33 -12.71 6.02
C GLN A 127 -9.83 -12.38 7.43
N TYR A 128 -8.92 -11.41 7.53
CA TYR A 128 -8.36 -11.00 8.81
C TYR A 128 -9.44 -10.49 9.76
N HIS A 129 -10.26 -9.57 9.30
CA HIS A 129 -11.29 -8.96 10.14
C HIS A 129 -12.40 -9.94 10.51
N SER A 130 -12.74 -10.88 9.65
CA SER A 130 -13.73 -11.89 9.97
C SER A 130 -13.24 -12.88 11.02
N GLN A 131 -11.94 -13.22 11.03
CA GLN A 131 -11.35 -14.10 12.04
C GLN A 131 -11.22 -13.41 13.39
N LYS A 132 -11.16 -12.08 13.40
CA LYS A 132 -11.00 -11.30 14.61
C LYS A 132 -12.31 -11.02 15.33
N ALA A 133 -13.41 -11.19 14.65
CA ALA A 133 -14.73 -10.86 15.16
C ALA A 133 -15.18 -11.84 16.27
#